data_c70f36193e3ca07d3a183db5b6fc685e
#
_entry.id   c70f36193e3ca07d3a183db5b6fc685e
#
_cell.length_a   1.000
_cell.length_b   1.000
_cell.length_c   1.000
_cell.angle_alpha   90.00
_cell.angle_beta   90.00
_cell.angle_gamma   90.00
#
_symmetry.space_group_name_H-M   'P 1'
#
loop_
_entity.id
_entity.type
_entity.pdbx_description
1 polymer ?
#
loop_
_entity_poly.entity_id
_entity_poly.type
_entity_poly.pdbx_seq_one_letter_code
_entity_poly.pdbx_strand_id
1 'polypeptide(L)'
;MSRTQVEKHRQKNPVTVRLNRYLANAGIAARRKCDTLIFDGQVQVNGEVVMEPGRQVDPAKDLVRVGKKEIQPQQEIVVYKVNKPRGVVATAQDEHGRRQVVDLVPKDLRVFPVGRLDYDSSGLILLTNDGDLAHRLTHPRYEVHKVYKVRLAKDITNMDLERLQKGVSIGKGESVAAEVT
;
A
#
# COMPACT_ATOMS: atom_id res chain seq x y z
N MET A 1 41.42 -35.53 17.52
CA MET A 1 41.46 -34.06 17.36
C MET A 1 40.05 -33.62 16.90
N SER A 2 39.24 -33.15 17.86
CA SER A 2 37.85 -32.76 17.65
C SER A 2 37.80 -31.29 17.23
N ARG A 3 37.22 -30.98 16.05
CA ARG A 3 36.95 -29.60 15.63
C ARG A 3 35.60 -29.18 16.16
N THR A 4 35.64 -28.33 17.18
CA THR A 4 34.47 -27.61 17.71
C THR A 4 34.03 -26.57 16.67
N GLN A 5 32.88 -26.78 16.06
CA GLN A 5 32.24 -25.74 15.26
C GLN A 5 31.61 -24.72 16.21
N VAL A 6 32.11 -23.50 16.15
CA VAL A 6 31.50 -22.35 16.85
C VAL A 6 30.43 -21.82 15.89
N GLU A 7 29.15 -22.14 16.17
CA GLU A 7 28.01 -21.48 15.53
C GLU A 7 28.00 -20.00 15.92
N LYS A 8 28.41 -19.14 14.97
CA LYS A 8 28.20 -17.70 15.12
C LYS A 8 26.69 -17.42 15.02
N HIS A 9 26.06 -17.18 16.16
CA HIS A 9 24.73 -16.60 16.21
C HIS A 9 24.77 -15.25 15.48
N ARG A 10 24.25 -15.20 14.26
CA ARG A 10 23.91 -13.94 13.60
C ARG A 10 22.81 -13.29 14.45
N GLN A 11 23.14 -12.31 15.25
CA GLN A 11 22.16 -11.41 15.83
C GLN A 11 21.37 -10.79 14.69
N LYS A 12 20.11 -11.23 14.51
CA LYS A 12 19.16 -10.55 13.61
C LYS A 12 18.97 -9.15 14.22
N ASN A 13 19.39 -8.10 13.50
CA ASN A 13 19.05 -6.75 13.88
C ASN A 13 17.54 -6.69 14.17
N PRO A 14 17.10 -6.04 15.24
CA PRO A 14 15.69 -5.94 15.56
C PRO A 14 14.96 -5.30 14.37
N VAL A 15 13.92 -5.97 13.90
CA VAL A 15 13.11 -5.47 12.78
C VAL A 15 12.20 -4.39 13.34
N THR A 16 12.71 -3.17 13.44
CA THR A 16 11.92 -2.03 13.87
C THR A 16 11.10 -1.46 12.71
N VAL A 17 9.93 -0.93 13.01
CA VAL A 17 9.04 -0.26 12.06
C VAL A 17 8.61 1.11 12.59
N ARG A 18 8.30 2.05 11.69
CA ARG A 18 7.77 3.34 12.11
C ARG A 18 6.41 3.18 12.80
N LEU A 19 6.17 3.92 13.87
CA LEU A 19 4.97 3.83 14.70
C LEU A 19 3.69 4.02 13.86
N ASN A 20 3.65 4.99 12.94
CA ASN A 20 2.51 5.19 12.05
C ASN A 20 2.24 3.97 11.13
N ARG A 21 3.32 3.28 10.72
CA ARG A 21 3.20 2.06 9.93
C ARG A 21 2.71 0.89 10.79
N TYR A 22 3.21 0.78 12.01
CA TYR A 22 2.76 -0.22 12.99
C TYR A 22 1.24 -0.12 13.21
N LEU A 23 0.74 1.08 13.51
CA LEU A 23 -0.68 1.34 13.72
C LEU A 23 -1.53 1.06 12.47
N ALA A 24 -1.03 1.45 11.30
CA ALA A 24 -1.73 1.18 10.04
C ALA A 24 -1.80 -0.32 9.71
N ASN A 25 -0.72 -1.06 9.96
CA ASN A 25 -0.67 -2.52 9.81
C ASN A 25 -1.58 -3.24 10.83
N ALA A 26 -1.77 -2.66 12.00
CA ALA A 26 -2.73 -3.14 12.99
C ALA A 26 -4.19 -2.79 12.65
N GLY A 27 -4.46 -2.17 11.51
CA GLY A 27 -5.81 -1.86 11.05
C GLY A 27 -6.46 -0.62 11.69
N ILE A 28 -5.72 0.17 12.49
CA ILE A 28 -6.27 1.32 13.23
C ILE A 28 -6.79 2.39 12.27
N ALA A 29 -5.97 2.84 11.31
CA ALA A 29 -6.35 3.84 10.33
C ALA A 29 -5.38 3.82 9.12
N ALA A 30 -5.62 4.70 8.12
CA ALA A 30 -4.62 4.99 7.09
C ALA A 30 -3.38 5.66 7.74
N ARG A 31 -2.18 5.47 7.16
CA ARG A 31 -0.92 5.97 7.73
C ARG A 31 -0.97 7.46 8.10
N ARG A 32 -1.49 8.32 7.20
CA ARG A 32 -1.63 9.77 7.49
C ARG A 32 -2.57 10.05 8.67
N LYS A 33 -3.63 9.26 8.84
CA LYS A 33 -4.54 9.41 9.99
C LYS A 33 -3.89 8.86 11.27
N CYS A 34 -3.03 7.85 11.16
CA CYS A 34 -2.20 7.41 12.29
C CYS A 34 -1.19 8.50 12.70
N ASP A 35 -0.62 9.27 11.74
CA ASP A 35 0.21 10.43 12.06
C ASP A 35 -0.55 11.45 12.91
N THR A 36 -1.80 11.76 12.57
CA THR A 36 -2.65 12.66 13.36
C THR A 36 -2.87 12.12 14.78
N LEU A 37 -3.21 10.83 14.94
CA LEU A 37 -3.39 10.22 16.26
C LEU A 37 -2.12 10.32 17.13
N ILE A 38 -0.93 10.21 16.52
CA ILE A 38 0.34 10.31 17.21
C ILE A 38 0.61 11.78 17.60
N PHE A 39 0.44 12.73 16.68
CA PHE A 39 0.60 14.17 16.96
C PHE A 39 -0.34 14.66 18.06
N ASP A 40 -1.56 14.12 18.11
CA ASP A 40 -2.57 14.46 19.14
C ASP A 40 -2.27 13.79 20.50
N GLY A 41 -1.14 13.08 20.65
CA GLY A 41 -0.74 12.43 21.91
C GLY A 41 -1.64 11.26 22.32
N GLN A 42 -2.42 10.69 21.39
CA GLN A 42 -3.32 9.57 21.68
C GLN A 42 -2.62 8.21 21.70
N VAL A 43 -1.32 8.16 21.37
CA VAL A 43 -0.53 6.93 21.25
C VAL A 43 0.51 6.85 22.34
N GLN A 44 0.61 5.69 22.96
CA GLN A 44 1.65 5.37 23.96
C GLN A 44 2.50 4.19 23.47
N VAL A 45 3.79 4.26 23.77
CA VAL A 45 4.75 3.16 23.61
C VAL A 45 5.41 2.90 24.93
N ASN A 46 5.28 1.68 25.45
CA ASN A 46 5.82 1.28 26.76
C ASN A 46 5.36 2.18 27.92
N GLY A 47 4.15 2.72 27.83
CA GLY A 47 3.54 3.61 28.84
C GLY A 47 3.85 5.10 28.65
N GLU A 48 4.75 5.48 27.76
CA GLU A 48 5.08 6.87 27.45
C GLU A 48 4.29 7.39 26.25
N VAL A 49 3.74 8.61 26.36
CA VAL A 49 3.06 9.28 25.24
C VAL A 49 4.07 9.66 24.16
N VAL A 50 3.79 9.27 22.92
CA VAL A 50 4.65 9.57 21.78
C VAL A 50 3.91 10.50 20.83
N MET A 51 4.54 11.63 20.48
CA MET A 51 4.01 12.63 19.53
C MET A 51 4.80 12.68 18.21
N GLU A 52 5.77 11.77 18.03
CA GLU A 52 6.62 11.70 16.84
C GLU A 52 6.22 10.50 15.96
N PRO A 53 5.59 10.71 14.77
CA PRO A 53 5.19 9.62 13.88
C PRO A 53 6.35 8.79 13.34
N GLY A 54 7.56 9.39 13.31
CA GLY A 54 8.80 8.74 12.87
C GLY A 54 9.41 7.78 13.90
N ARG A 55 8.92 7.77 15.14
CA ARG A 55 9.37 6.87 16.21
C ARG A 55 9.40 5.43 15.71
N GLN A 56 10.54 4.76 15.93
CA GLN A 56 10.70 3.34 15.64
C GLN A 56 10.18 2.50 16.81
N VAL A 57 9.49 1.42 16.50
CA VAL A 57 9.02 0.43 17.48
C VAL A 57 9.41 -0.98 17.03
N ASP A 58 9.73 -1.83 17.98
CA ASP A 58 9.98 -3.25 17.77
C ASP A 58 8.64 -4.01 17.99
N PRO A 59 8.00 -4.55 16.95
CA PRO A 59 6.71 -5.24 17.08
C PRO A 59 6.71 -6.44 18.03
N ALA A 60 7.91 -6.99 18.33
CA ALA A 60 8.06 -8.15 19.19
C ALA A 60 8.25 -7.80 20.68
N LYS A 61 8.57 -6.52 20.98
CA LYS A 61 8.97 -6.12 22.34
C LYS A 61 8.17 -4.94 22.87
N ASP A 62 7.85 -3.98 21.99
CA ASP A 62 7.22 -2.73 22.42
C ASP A 62 5.70 -2.88 22.57
N LEU A 63 5.20 -2.41 23.71
CA LEU A 63 3.79 -2.35 24.02
C LEU A 63 3.22 -1.02 23.49
N VAL A 64 2.42 -1.10 22.41
CA VAL A 64 1.77 0.08 21.80
C VAL A 64 0.31 0.15 22.22
N ARG A 65 -0.16 1.35 22.62
CA ARG A 65 -1.55 1.61 22.97
C ARG A 65 -2.08 2.84 22.24
N VAL A 66 -3.37 2.79 21.90
CA VAL A 66 -4.13 3.96 21.44
C VAL A 66 -5.26 4.19 22.44
N GLY A 67 -5.20 5.30 23.17
CA GLY A 67 -6.03 5.49 24.34
C GLY A 67 -5.85 4.37 25.36
N LYS A 68 -6.93 3.66 25.69
CA LYS A 68 -6.89 2.53 26.65
C LYS A 68 -6.65 1.17 25.98
N LYS A 69 -6.68 1.10 24.64
CA LYS A 69 -6.61 -0.15 23.90
C LYS A 69 -5.16 -0.51 23.54
N GLU A 70 -4.74 -1.71 23.90
CA GLU A 70 -3.49 -2.28 23.43
C GLU A 70 -3.62 -2.70 21.94
N ILE A 71 -2.60 -2.37 21.17
CA ILE A 71 -2.57 -2.58 19.73
C ILE A 71 -1.53 -3.64 19.41
N GLN A 72 -1.98 -4.69 18.73
CA GLN A 72 -1.10 -5.72 18.20
C GLN A 72 -1.13 -5.68 16.67
N PRO A 73 -0.01 -5.97 15.99
CA PRO A 73 0.01 -6.10 14.55
C PRO A 73 -0.99 -7.16 14.10
N GLN A 74 -1.65 -6.90 12.97
CA GLN A 74 -2.52 -7.87 12.35
C GLN A 74 -1.69 -9.06 11.86
N GLN A 75 -2.00 -10.26 12.32
CA GLN A 75 -1.23 -11.47 12.01
C GLN A 75 -1.63 -12.07 10.66
N GLU A 76 -2.89 -11.91 10.28
CA GLU A 76 -3.42 -12.46 9.04
C GLU A 76 -3.20 -11.51 7.86
N ILE A 77 -2.42 -11.96 6.86
CA ILE A 77 -2.25 -11.26 5.59
C ILE A 77 -3.27 -11.78 4.60
N VAL A 78 -4.02 -10.84 4.00
CA VAL A 78 -5.00 -11.16 2.96
C VAL A 78 -4.70 -10.43 1.66
N VAL A 79 -4.99 -11.10 0.54
CA VAL A 79 -4.94 -10.52 -0.81
C VAL A 79 -6.21 -10.92 -1.56
N TYR A 80 -7.03 -9.94 -1.90
CA TYR A 80 -8.20 -10.14 -2.74
C TYR A 80 -7.89 -9.72 -4.18
N LYS A 81 -8.24 -10.58 -5.10
CA LYS A 81 -8.23 -10.30 -6.53
C LYS A 81 -9.64 -9.87 -6.96
N VAL A 82 -9.78 -8.62 -7.36
CA VAL A 82 -11.08 -8.00 -7.66
C VAL A 82 -11.13 -7.56 -9.10
N ASN A 83 -12.22 -7.87 -9.80
CA ASN A 83 -12.56 -7.25 -11.08
C ASN A 83 -13.36 -5.97 -10.75
N LYS A 84 -12.67 -4.82 -10.70
CA LYS A 84 -13.31 -3.54 -10.39
C LYS A 84 -14.30 -3.16 -11.50
N PRO A 85 -15.57 -2.95 -11.23
CA PRO A 85 -16.50 -2.44 -12.22
C PRO A 85 -16.30 -0.93 -12.44
N ARG A 86 -16.87 -0.37 -13.50
CA ARG A 86 -17.06 1.06 -13.69
C ARG A 86 -17.96 1.64 -12.60
N GLY A 87 -17.81 2.93 -12.32
CA GLY A 87 -18.62 3.60 -11.29
C GLY A 87 -18.17 3.31 -9.86
N VAL A 88 -16.96 2.77 -9.66
CA VAL A 88 -16.37 2.48 -8.37
C VAL A 88 -15.01 3.16 -8.27
N VAL A 89 -14.73 3.88 -7.18
CA VAL A 89 -13.44 4.53 -6.95
C VAL A 89 -12.41 3.57 -6.35
N ALA A 90 -11.18 3.62 -6.86
CA ALA A 90 -10.08 2.79 -6.38
C ALA A 90 -9.42 3.41 -5.12
N THR A 91 -10.17 3.50 -4.03
CA THR A 91 -9.72 4.04 -2.75
C THR A 91 -10.24 3.20 -1.59
N ALA A 92 -9.60 3.34 -0.42
CA ALA A 92 -10.08 2.79 0.85
C ALA A 92 -10.87 3.83 1.68
N GLN A 93 -10.92 5.08 1.24
CA GLN A 93 -11.71 6.15 1.86
C GLN A 93 -12.07 7.18 0.79
N ASP A 94 -13.34 7.52 0.69
CA ASP A 94 -13.85 8.53 -0.25
C ASP A 94 -14.62 9.62 0.51
N GLU A 95 -14.27 10.88 0.28
CA GLU A 95 -14.88 12.04 0.94
C GLU A 95 -16.21 12.45 0.29
N HIS A 96 -16.50 11.94 -0.90
CA HIS A 96 -17.71 12.27 -1.68
C HIS A 96 -18.80 11.21 -1.55
N GLY A 97 -18.65 10.19 -0.70
CA GLY A 97 -19.63 9.13 -0.50
C GLY A 97 -19.84 8.18 -1.68
N ARG A 98 -18.90 8.17 -2.65
CA ARG A 98 -18.98 7.25 -3.80
C ARG A 98 -18.64 5.83 -3.37
N ARG A 99 -19.19 4.84 -4.09
CA ARG A 99 -18.89 3.44 -3.85
C ARG A 99 -17.39 3.18 -4.05
N GLN A 100 -16.77 2.52 -3.07
CA GLN A 100 -15.34 2.26 -3.03
C GLN A 100 -15.04 0.82 -3.42
N VAL A 101 -13.83 0.58 -3.95
CA VAL A 101 -13.40 -0.77 -4.33
C VAL A 101 -13.30 -1.72 -3.13
N VAL A 102 -13.02 -1.20 -1.94
CA VAL A 102 -12.99 -1.98 -0.70
C VAL A 102 -14.39 -2.47 -0.26
N ASP A 103 -15.46 -1.88 -0.77
CA ASP A 103 -16.83 -2.36 -0.52
C ASP A 103 -17.18 -3.64 -1.28
N LEU A 104 -16.29 -4.10 -2.18
CA LEU A 104 -16.48 -5.32 -2.98
C LEU A 104 -15.93 -6.58 -2.32
N VAL A 105 -15.30 -6.46 -1.14
CA VAL A 105 -14.70 -7.56 -0.40
C VAL A 105 -15.21 -7.59 1.04
N PRO A 106 -15.03 -8.70 1.78
CA PRO A 106 -15.39 -8.78 3.20
C PRO A 106 -14.73 -7.66 4.02
N LYS A 107 -15.43 -7.19 5.07
CA LYS A 107 -15.03 -6.02 5.90
C LYS A 107 -14.42 -6.40 7.25
N ASP A 108 -14.20 -7.66 7.48
CA ASP A 108 -13.58 -8.24 8.68
C ASP A 108 -12.14 -7.77 8.87
N LEU A 109 -11.41 -7.56 7.78
CA LEU A 109 -10.06 -7.02 7.79
C LEU A 109 -9.98 -5.72 6.98
N ARG A 110 -9.24 -4.75 7.49
CA ARG A 110 -8.99 -3.51 6.78
C ARG A 110 -8.00 -3.74 5.65
N VAL A 111 -8.44 -3.54 4.42
CA VAL A 111 -7.61 -3.63 3.21
C VAL A 111 -7.57 -2.31 2.46
N PHE A 112 -6.62 -2.18 1.53
CA PHE A 112 -6.47 -1.03 0.64
C PHE A 112 -6.08 -1.49 -0.77
N PRO A 113 -6.39 -0.70 -1.80
CA PRO A 113 -6.07 -1.05 -3.18
C PRO A 113 -4.57 -0.94 -3.48
N VAL A 114 -4.08 -1.89 -4.27
CA VAL A 114 -2.72 -1.92 -4.82
C VAL A 114 -2.74 -1.21 -6.17
N GLY A 115 -2.35 0.05 -6.18
CA GLY A 115 -2.49 0.91 -7.35
C GLY A 115 -3.91 1.46 -7.51
N ARG A 116 -4.19 1.96 -8.70
CA ARG A 116 -5.47 2.60 -9.02
C ARG A 116 -5.94 2.24 -10.41
N LEU A 117 -7.25 2.16 -10.55
CA LEU A 117 -7.98 2.26 -11.82
C LEU A 117 -8.94 3.44 -11.70
N ASP A 118 -9.11 4.19 -12.77
CA ASP A 118 -10.02 5.33 -12.79
C ASP A 118 -11.48 4.91 -12.57
N TYR A 119 -12.33 5.88 -12.24
CA TYR A 119 -13.74 5.66 -11.95
C TYR A 119 -14.45 4.91 -13.09
N ASP A 120 -14.18 5.33 -14.34
CA ASP A 120 -14.77 4.75 -15.55
C ASP A 120 -13.99 3.57 -16.13
N SER A 121 -12.86 3.20 -15.51
CA SER A 121 -12.07 2.03 -15.89
C SER A 121 -12.55 0.78 -15.13
N SER A 122 -12.51 -0.36 -15.80
CA SER A 122 -12.80 -1.67 -15.18
C SER A 122 -11.60 -2.61 -15.34
N GLY A 123 -11.50 -3.61 -14.50
CA GLY A 123 -10.47 -4.63 -14.61
C GLY A 123 -9.85 -5.05 -13.28
N LEU A 124 -8.75 -5.79 -13.39
CA LEU A 124 -8.05 -6.35 -12.24
C LEU A 124 -7.46 -5.28 -11.33
N ILE A 125 -7.82 -5.33 -10.06
CA ILE A 125 -7.18 -4.61 -8.98
C ILE A 125 -6.99 -5.57 -7.79
N LEU A 126 -5.89 -5.45 -7.09
CA LEU A 126 -5.64 -6.20 -5.86
C LEU A 126 -5.99 -5.31 -4.66
N LEU A 127 -6.58 -5.93 -3.63
CA LEU A 127 -6.78 -5.32 -2.32
C LEU A 127 -6.04 -6.14 -1.29
N THR A 128 -5.28 -5.51 -0.40
CA THR A 128 -4.49 -6.21 0.62
C THR A 128 -4.32 -5.34 1.87
N ASN A 129 -3.96 -5.98 2.98
CA ASN A 129 -3.44 -5.33 4.17
C ASN A 129 -1.89 -5.37 4.24
N ASP A 130 -1.23 -6.02 3.27
CA ASP A 130 0.23 -6.08 3.16
C ASP A 130 0.78 -4.86 2.41
N GLY A 131 1.32 -3.90 3.17
CA GLY A 131 1.93 -2.69 2.60
C GLY A 131 3.24 -2.94 1.85
N ASP A 132 3.97 -4.01 2.15
CA ASP A 132 5.21 -4.34 1.45
C ASP A 132 4.92 -4.95 0.09
N LEU A 133 3.93 -5.84 0.02
CA LEU A 133 3.43 -6.35 -1.25
C LEU A 133 2.92 -5.21 -2.14
N ALA A 134 2.07 -4.34 -1.60
CA ALA A 134 1.56 -3.19 -2.34
C ALA A 134 2.68 -2.29 -2.87
N HIS A 135 3.68 -2.00 -2.04
CA HIS A 135 4.84 -1.21 -2.45
C HIS A 135 5.63 -1.89 -3.57
N ARG A 136 5.89 -3.20 -3.47
CA ARG A 136 6.59 -3.96 -4.51
C ARG A 136 5.85 -3.96 -5.85
N LEU A 137 4.53 -4.04 -5.83
CA LEU A 137 3.71 -4.08 -7.04
C LEU A 137 3.46 -2.69 -7.67
N THR A 138 3.65 -1.60 -6.91
CA THR A 138 3.30 -0.25 -7.39
C THR A 138 4.49 0.67 -7.60
N HIS A 139 5.58 0.48 -6.86
CA HIS A 139 6.72 1.38 -6.92
C HIS A 139 7.54 1.16 -8.21
N PRO A 140 7.90 2.24 -8.96
CA PRO A 140 8.57 2.14 -10.26
C PRO A 140 9.85 1.31 -10.25
N ARG A 141 10.62 1.33 -9.17
CA ARG A 141 11.90 0.59 -9.07
C ARG A 141 11.77 -0.93 -9.24
N TYR A 142 10.58 -1.49 -9.13
CA TYR A 142 10.35 -2.93 -9.29
C TYR A 142 9.87 -3.30 -10.69
N GLU A 143 9.64 -2.31 -11.55
CA GLU A 143 9.33 -2.46 -12.97
C GLU A 143 8.22 -3.49 -13.26
N VAL A 144 7.21 -3.56 -12.36
CA VAL A 144 6.07 -4.46 -12.55
C VAL A 144 5.23 -4.00 -13.72
N HIS A 145 5.24 -4.78 -14.79
CA HIS A 145 4.46 -4.49 -16.00
C HIS A 145 2.96 -4.52 -15.72
N LYS A 146 2.23 -3.60 -16.36
CA LYS A 146 0.77 -3.51 -16.33
C LYS A 146 0.25 -3.47 -17.75
N VAL A 147 -0.67 -4.35 -18.07
CA VAL A 147 -1.28 -4.44 -19.41
C VAL A 147 -2.69 -3.87 -19.36
N TYR A 148 -3.00 -2.97 -20.30
CA TYR A 148 -4.30 -2.33 -20.43
C TYR A 148 -4.87 -2.59 -21.82
N LYS A 149 -6.14 -2.99 -21.88
CA LYS A 149 -6.89 -3.00 -23.12
C LYS A 149 -7.70 -1.71 -23.21
N VAL A 150 -7.36 -0.88 -24.18
CA VAL A 150 -7.99 0.43 -24.37
C VAL A 150 -8.91 0.40 -25.60
N ARG A 151 -10.14 0.92 -25.47
CA ARG A 151 -11.02 1.17 -26.59
C ARG A 151 -10.94 2.65 -26.95
N LEU A 152 -10.55 2.93 -28.17
CA LEU A 152 -10.44 4.28 -28.68
C LEU A 152 -11.76 4.72 -29.35
N ALA A 153 -12.02 6.02 -29.37
CA ALA A 153 -13.16 6.62 -30.05
C ALA A 153 -12.96 6.72 -31.57
N LYS A 154 -11.69 6.66 -32.01
CA LYS A 154 -11.28 6.70 -33.43
C LYS A 154 -10.19 5.69 -33.65
N ASP A 155 -10.01 5.27 -34.91
CA ASP A 155 -8.91 4.39 -35.28
C ASP A 155 -7.57 5.10 -35.04
N ILE A 156 -6.60 4.33 -34.57
CA ILE A 156 -5.25 4.79 -34.32
C ILE A 156 -4.41 4.57 -35.57
N THR A 157 -3.58 5.55 -35.92
CA THR A 157 -2.67 5.42 -37.07
C THR A 157 -1.32 4.82 -36.65
N ASN A 158 -0.55 4.27 -37.60
CA ASN A 158 0.80 3.80 -37.32
C ASN A 158 1.71 4.90 -36.74
N MET A 159 1.52 6.15 -37.17
CA MET A 159 2.23 7.31 -36.65
C MET A 159 1.91 7.57 -35.17
N ASP A 160 0.64 7.35 -34.75
CA ASP A 160 0.25 7.50 -33.34
C ASP A 160 0.82 6.37 -32.49
N LEU A 161 0.87 5.14 -33.02
CA LEU A 161 1.51 4.01 -32.36
C LEU A 161 3.01 4.28 -32.11
N GLU A 162 3.73 4.76 -33.14
CA GLU A 162 5.13 5.13 -32.98
C GLU A 162 5.35 6.23 -31.95
N ARG A 163 4.45 7.24 -31.89
CA ARG A 163 4.51 8.30 -30.88
C ARG A 163 4.32 7.76 -29.48
N LEU A 164 3.35 6.86 -29.27
CA LEU A 164 3.12 6.21 -27.97
C LEU A 164 4.35 5.40 -27.54
N GLN A 165 4.98 4.68 -28.46
CA GLN A 165 6.20 3.90 -28.18
C GLN A 165 7.42 4.77 -27.87
N LYS A 166 7.57 5.92 -28.56
CA LYS A 166 8.66 6.88 -28.30
C LYS A 166 8.46 7.72 -27.04
N GLY A 167 7.23 7.79 -26.56
CA GLY A 167 6.83 8.57 -25.41
C GLY A 167 6.03 9.82 -25.76
N VAL A 168 4.93 10.00 -25.05
CA VAL A 168 4.06 11.17 -25.16
C VAL A 168 4.10 12.00 -23.89
N SER A 169 4.06 13.30 -24.03
CA SER A 169 3.98 14.20 -22.88
C SER A 169 2.59 14.09 -22.23
N ILE A 170 2.59 13.85 -20.92
CA ILE A 170 1.37 13.80 -20.09
C ILE A 170 1.20 15.08 -19.25
N GLY A 171 1.98 16.11 -19.54
CA GLY A 171 2.00 17.38 -18.80
C GLY A 171 3.10 17.42 -17.74
N LYS A 172 3.28 18.62 -17.14
CA LYS A 172 4.30 18.86 -16.09
C LYS A 172 5.74 18.48 -16.45
N GLY A 173 6.06 18.41 -17.74
CA GLY A 173 7.39 18.02 -18.22
C GLY A 173 7.66 16.51 -18.17
N GLU A 174 6.66 15.69 -17.82
CA GLU A 174 6.76 14.25 -17.83
C GLU A 174 6.40 13.67 -19.20
N SER A 175 7.16 12.67 -19.65
CA SER A 175 6.89 11.89 -20.85
C SER A 175 6.81 10.41 -20.48
N VAL A 176 5.82 9.71 -21.03
CA VAL A 176 5.61 8.28 -20.78
C VAL A 176 5.59 7.55 -22.11
N ALA A 177 6.39 6.51 -22.21
CA ALA A 177 6.37 5.55 -23.31
C ALA A 177 5.53 4.33 -22.92
N ALA A 178 4.90 3.71 -23.90
CA ALA A 178 4.14 2.49 -23.72
C ALA A 178 4.51 1.47 -24.81
N GLU A 179 4.63 0.22 -24.43
CA GLU A 179 4.63 -0.87 -25.40
C GLU A 179 3.20 -1.07 -25.88
N VAL A 180 2.98 -0.94 -27.18
CA VAL A 180 1.64 -0.99 -27.81
C VAL A 180 1.62 -2.08 -28.84
N THR A 181 0.63 -2.98 -28.75
CA THR A 181 0.37 -4.09 -29.68
C THR A 181 -1.05 -4.07 -30.20
#